data_597fc4ee935e6129c2bb16bfe194c062
#
_entry.id   597fc4ee935e6129c2bb16bfe194c062
#
_cell.length_a   1.000
_cell.length_b   1.000
_cell.length_c   1.000
_cell.angle_alpha   90.00
_cell.angle_beta   90.00
_cell.angle_gamma   90.00
#
_symmetry.space_group_name_H-M   'P 1'
#
loop_
_entity.id
_entity.type
_entity.pdbx_description
1 polymer ?
#
loop_
_entity_poly.entity_id
_entity_poly.type
_entity_poly.pdbx_seq_one_letter_code
_entity_poly.pdbx_strand_id
1 'polypeptide(L)'
;MKDTVKNLEALRQAMRKSHVDAVIIPGTDPHQSEYTSAHWKLRDWVTGFTGSNGTAVVTLTDAGLWTDSRYFLQAEQELEGTGVTMYKEDGGNDPTTTEWLAENLEEGGVLAVNGLLFSVVQASRLEAFCGENGFRFATDFDPFPEIYADRQALPLDKVFVHEEQYAGESTQSKIKKVLDKAAEHGADATLLSALDEIAWTLNVRCSDVEFNPVTISYAYLSDTVNVFFVDERKIDADVRAYLKECGVEVAPYDGVEKFLEKIKDATVLLDPNKTSDTIARSLLNCGTVYAQSPVALLKAVKNDVQIEGTRKAMERDGVALVKLFMWIEQNVASGSITEYDVAQKVQEFRAASPLYRGESFGLIAGYNEHGAIVHYEPEKETSSTLHPEGMLLVDTGGQYLDGTTDITRTVALGTPTEAQRHDYTLVLKGHIALGSMIYPTGTRGSQLDVLARQFLWKECMTYWHGTGHGVGHFLNVHEGPQNFRLNENPTVLVPGMITSDEPGLYKTGEYGIRIENLVLSRNYRHTDDFGDFMNFEVLTLFPYDSRLIDLSMLSADELAWVNNYHATVRERLMPHLDAEQKAWLEEKTKELKK
;
A
#
# COMPACT_ATOMS: atom_id res chain seq x y z
N MET A 1 24.18 -23.42 7.46
CA MET A 1 24.26 -22.48 6.33
C MET A 1 22.84 -22.11 6.05
N LYS A 2 22.48 -20.83 6.16
CA LYS A 2 21.11 -20.38 5.85
C LYS A 2 20.76 -20.84 4.43
N ASP A 3 19.53 -21.20 4.15
CA ASP A 3 19.12 -21.66 2.81
C ASP A 3 19.36 -20.60 1.74
N THR A 4 19.26 -19.31 2.11
CA THR A 4 19.63 -18.15 1.29
C THR A 4 21.03 -18.21 0.67
N VAL A 5 22.06 -18.68 1.41
CA VAL A 5 23.42 -18.83 0.85
C VAL A 5 23.45 -19.88 -0.27
N LYS A 6 22.66 -20.95 -0.15
CA LYS A 6 22.54 -21.98 -1.21
C LYS A 6 21.76 -21.43 -2.40
N ASN A 7 20.70 -20.67 -2.15
CA ASN A 7 19.87 -20.07 -3.17
C ASN A 7 20.65 -19.07 -4.01
N LEU A 8 21.45 -18.23 -3.35
CA LEU A 8 22.34 -17.27 -4.00
C LEU A 8 23.38 -17.98 -4.90
N GLU A 9 23.98 -19.08 -4.43
CA GLU A 9 24.91 -19.85 -5.25
C GLU A 9 24.21 -20.58 -6.41
N ALA A 10 23.00 -21.08 -6.23
CA ALA A 10 22.20 -21.65 -7.33
C ALA A 10 21.91 -20.60 -8.43
N LEU A 11 21.56 -19.36 -8.03
CA LEU A 11 21.39 -18.26 -8.95
C LEU A 11 22.68 -17.94 -9.70
N ARG A 12 23.83 -17.84 -9.00
CA ARG A 12 25.13 -17.59 -9.63
C ARG A 12 25.54 -18.70 -10.61
N GLN A 13 25.20 -19.95 -10.34
CA GLN A 13 25.41 -21.05 -11.29
C GLN A 13 24.57 -20.90 -12.55
N ALA A 14 23.32 -20.49 -12.43
CA ALA A 14 22.43 -20.20 -13.56
C ALA A 14 22.96 -18.99 -14.38
N MET A 15 23.45 -17.94 -13.71
CA MET A 15 24.09 -16.78 -14.35
C MET A 15 25.32 -17.20 -15.16
N ARG A 16 26.23 -18.00 -14.59
CA ARG A 16 27.40 -18.52 -15.33
C ARG A 16 27.01 -19.34 -16.55
N LYS A 17 25.98 -20.21 -16.43
CA LYS A 17 25.46 -21.04 -17.52
C LYS A 17 24.92 -20.19 -18.68
N SER A 18 24.32 -19.06 -18.36
CA SER A 18 23.69 -18.14 -19.31
C SER A 18 24.59 -16.96 -19.73
N HIS A 19 25.86 -16.93 -19.27
CA HIS A 19 26.81 -15.83 -19.52
C HIS A 19 26.25 -14.45 -19.07
N VAL A 20 25.62 -14.42 -17.91
CA VAL A 20 25.10 -13.22 -17.24
C VAL A 20 26.06 -12.85 -16.11
N ASP A 21 26.49 -11.58 -16.07
CA ASP A 21 27.45 -11.09 -15.08
C ASP A 21 26.77 -10.43 -13.88
N ALA A 22 25.61 -9.80 -14.10
CA ALA A 22 24.77 -9.24 -13.05
C ALA A 22 23.29 -9.47 -13.33
N VAL A 23 22.48 -9.61 -12.26
CA VAL A 23 21.02 -9.71 -12.34
C VAL A 23 20.38 -8.79 -11.31
N ILE A 24 19.29 -8.13 -11.69
CA ILE A 24 18.43 -7.38 -10.77
C ILE A 24 17.14 -8.15 -10.56
N ILE A 25 16.74 -8.32 -9.30
CA ILE A 25 15.53 -9.03 -8.88
C ILE A 25 14.69 -8.07 -8.03
N PRO A 26 13.56 -7.56 -8.55
CA PRO A 26 12.68 -6.67 -7.81
C PRO A 26 11.82 -7.44 -6.81
N GLY A 27 11.20 -6.72 -5.89
CA GLY A 27 10.15 -7.24 -4.99
C GLY A 27 8.75 -7.28 -5.61
N THR A 28 8.62 -6.97 -6.91
CA THR A 28 7.34 -6.85 -7.62
C THR A 28 7.01 -8.11 -8.43
N ASP A 29 5.79 -8.14 -8.97
CA ASP A 29 5.27 -9.15 -9.89
C ASP A 29 5.09 -8.57 -11.32
N PRO A 30 4.57 -9.34 -12.31
CA PRO A 30 4.30 -8.85 -13.67
C PRO A 30 3.31 -7.68 -13.76
N HIS A 31 2.59 -7.40 -12.68
CA HIS A 31 1.56 -6.37 -12.55
C HIS A 31 2.04 -5.13 -11.79
N GLN A 32 3.32 -5.10 -11.38
CA GLN A 32 3.92 -4.05 -10.56
C GLN A 32 3.18 -3.84 -9.22
N SER A 33 2.76 -4.95 -8.62
CA SER A 33 2.08 -4.98 -7.32
C SER A 33 3.06 -4.70 -6.18
N GLU A 34 2.63 -4.00 -5.13
CA GLU A 34 3.39 -3.82 -3.88
C GLU A 34 3.39 -5.13 -3.07
N TYR A 35 2.19 -5.67 -2.82
CA TYR A 35 2.04 -7.01 -2.24
C TYR A 35 1.92 -8.02 -3.37
N THR A 36 2.71 -9.08 -3.32
CA THR A 36 2.77 -10.11 -4.36
C THR A 36 2.33 -11.45 -3.83
N SER A 37 1.78 -12.29 -4.71
CA SER A 37 1.54 -13.69 -4.33
C SER A 37 2.87 -14.40 -4.03
N ALA A 38 2.82 -15.46 -3.22
CA ALA A 38 4.00 -16.23 -2.84
C ALA A 38 4.80 -16.79 -4.03
N HIS A 39 4.13 -16.95 -5.19
CA HIS A 39 4.79 -17.34 -6.45
C HIS A 39 5.87 -16.34 -6.88
N TRP A 40 5.69 -15.05 -6.62
CA TRP A 40 6.57 -13.98 -7.08
C TRP A 40 7.55 -13.47 -6.02
N LYS A 41 7.61 -14.08 -4.83
CA LYS A 41 8.58 -13.73 -3.77
C LYS A 41 10.00 -14.21 -4.09
N LEU A 42 10.51 -13.83 -5.27
CA LEU A 42 11.81 -14.27 -5.79
C LEU A 42 12.97 -13.59 -5.07
N ARG A 43 12.83 -12.28 -4.79
CA ARG A 43 13.80 -11.51 -4.01
C ARG A 43 13.96 -12.12 -2.61
N ASP A 44 12.86 -12.44 -1.95
CA ASP A 44 12.85 -13.04 -0.60
C ASP A 44 13.58 -14.38 -0.61
N TRP A 45 13.34 -15.21 -1.64
CA TRP A 45 14.03 -16.50 -1.79
C TRP A 45 15.54 -16.34 -1.96
N VAL A 46 16.00 -15.32 -2.70
CA VAL A 46 17.42 -15.07 -2.95
C VAL A 46 18.11 -14.44 -1.74
N THR A 47 17.48 -13.48 -1.08
CA THR A 47 18.12 -12.64 -0.05
C THR A 47 17.77 -13.06 1.38
N GLY A 48 16.58 -13.63 1.59
CA GLY A 48 16.00 -13.87 2.90
C GLY A 48 15.31 -12.65 3.49
N PHE A 49 15.22 -11.53 2.76
CA PHE A 49 14.52 -10.33 3.19
C PHE A 49 13.05 -10.38 2.79
N THR A 50 12.14 -10.16 3.75
CA THR A 50 10.70 -10.35 3.57
C THR A 50 9.89 -9.06 3.49
N GLY A 51 10.49 -7.88 3.71
CA GLY A 51 9.80 -6.59 3.62
C GLY A 51 9.16 -6.33 2.26
N SER A 52 8.08 -5.55 2.19
CA SER A 52 7.30 -5.36 0.95
C SER A 52 8.04 -4.54 -0.12
N ASN A 53 9.02 -3.72 0.24
CA ASN A 53 9.81 -2.94 -0.70
C ASN A 53 11.30 -3.26 -0.64
N GLY A 54 11.92 -3.49 -1.80
CA GLY A 54 13.35 -3.68 -1.95
C GLY A 54 13.71 -4.34 -3.26
N THR A 55 14.94 -4.05 -3.71
CA THR A 55 15.51 -4.58 -4.95
C THR A 55 16.83 -5.28 -4.65
N ALA A 56 16.97 -6.53 -5.08
CA ALA A 56 18.24 -7.25 -4.98
C ALA A 56 19.04 -7.11 -6.27
N VAL A 57 20.35 -6.88 -6.14
CA VAL A 57 21.30 -6.93 -7.25
C VAL A 57 22.35 -7.97 -6.91
N VAL A 58 22.59 -8.91 -7.83
CA VAL A 58 23.52 -10.02 -7.64
C VAL A 58 24.50 -10.05 -8.79
N THR A 59 25.81 -10.06 -8.46
CA THR A 59 26.90 -10.37 -9.39
C THR A 59 27.45 -11.77 -9.13
N LEU A 60 28.42 -12.20 -9.91
CA LEU A 60 29.06 -13.50 -9.71
C LEU A 60 29.84 -13.61 -8.39
N THR A 61 30.16 -12.47 -7.74
CA THR A 61 30.95 -12.39 -6.50
C THR A 61 30.17 -11.76 -5.34
N ASP A 62 29.36 -10.73 -5.60
CA ASP A 62 28.76 -9.89 -4.60
C ASP A 62 27.23 -9.88 -4.71
N ALA A 63 26.55 -9.42 -3.66
CA ALA A 63 25.10 -9.23 -3.67
C ALA A 63 24.69 -8.08 -2.73
N GLY A 64 23.75 -7.27 -3.18
CA GLY A 64 23.19 -6.17 -2.41
C GLY A 64 21.65 -6.18 -2.41
N LEU A 65 21.08 -5.65 -1.34
CA LEU A 65 19.65 -5.34 -1.22
C LEU A 65 19.50 -3.85 -0.97
N TRP A 66 18.77 -3.17 -1.84
CA TRP A 66 18.35 -1.77 -1.64
C TRP A 66 16.92 -1.76 -1.11
N THR A 67 16.70 -1.04 0.00
CA THR A 67 15.38 -0.90 0.61
C THR A 67 15.20 0.48 1.24
N ASP A 68 13.96 0.89 1.51
CA ASP A 68 13.64 2.19 2.09
C ASP A 68 13.63 2.19 3.63
N SER A 69 13.46 3.38 4.20
CA SER A 69 13.59 3.63 5.64
C SER A 69 12.60 2.87 6.53
N ARG A 70 11.52 2.34 5.98
CA ARG A 70 10.55 1.51 6.72
C ARG A 70 11.15 0.18 7.19
N TYR A 71 12.16 -0.31 6.45
CA TYR A 71 12.70 -1.67 6.57
C TYR A 71 14.16 -1.75 7.02
N PHE A 72 14.86 -0.65 7.29
CA PHE A 72 16.30 -0.72 7.62
C PHE A 72 16.60 -1.66 8.77
N LEU A 73 15.86 -1.57 9.89
CA LEU A 73 16.10 -2.42 11.05
C LEU A 73 15.76 -3.89 10.78
N GLN A 74 14.69 -4.16 10.04
CA GLN A 74 14.31 -5.51 9.63
C GLN A 74 15.37 -6.11 8.70
N ALA A 75 15.82 -5.35 7.69
CA ALA A 75 16.82 -5.83 6.74
C ALA A 75 18.16 -6.11 7.42
N GLU A 76 18.61 -5.28 8.37
CA GLU A 76 19.82 -5.55 9.18
C GLU A 76 19.74 -6.90 9.88
N GLN A 77 18.60 -7.27 10.45
CA GLN A 77 18.38 -8.53 11.16
C GLN A 77 18.28 -9.73 10.20
N GLU A 78 17.46 -9.62 9.16
CA GLU A 78 17.18 -10.73 8.24
C GLU A 78 18.38 -11.09 7.37
N LEU A 79 19.16 -10.08 6.94
CA LEU A 79 20.33 -10.29 6.08
C LEU A 79 21.58 -10.78 6.84
N GLU A 80 21.57 -10.82 8.16
CA GLU A 80 22.71 -11.30 8.94
C GLU A 80 23.10 -12.74 8.54
N GLY A 81 24.34 -12.92 8.06
CA GLY A 81 24.90 -14.21 7.64
C GLY A 81 24.34 -14.76 6.31
N THR A 82 23.65 -13.97 5.49
CA THR A 82 23.18 -14.35 4.16
C THR A 82 24.21 -14.13 3.06
N GLY A 83 25.16 -13.21 3.28
CA GLY A 83 26.13 -12.77 2.26
C GLY A 83 25.56 -11.69 1.35
N VAL A 84 24.42 -11.08 1.71
CA VAL A 84 23.81 -9.93 1.02
C VAL A 84 24.04 -8.69 1.86
N THR A 85 24.53 -7.62 1.25
CA THR A 85 24.75 -6.32 1.93
C THR A 85 23.51 -5.43 1.78
N MET A 86 23.07 -4.80 2.87
CA MET A 86 22.00 -3.82 2.83
C MET A 86 22.51 -2.46 2.37
N TYR A 87 21.75 -1.79 1.50
CA TYR A 87 21.93 -0.40 1.05
C TYR A 87 20.65 0.39 1.26
N LYS A 88 20.79 1.63 1.75
CA LYS A 88 19.66 2.53 2.08
C LYS A 88 19.27 3.38 0.88
N GLU A 89 18.05 3.24 0.38
CA GLU A 89 17.52 4.09 -0.70
C GLU A 89 17.23 5.51 -0.22
N ASP A 90 16.80 5.66 1.05
CA ASP A 90 16.41 6.93 1.65
C ASP A 90 17.35 7.30 2.82
N GLY A 91 17.70 8.58 2.93
CA GLY A 91 18.40 9.13 4.10
C GLY A 91 19.82 8.64 4.34
N GLY A 92 20.40 7.94 3.38
CA GLY A 92 21.77 7.43 3.41
C GLY A 92 22.67 8.08 2.36
N ASN A 93 23.98 7.78 2.44
CA ASN A 93 24.98 8.12 1.41
C ASN A 93 25.36 6.86 0.61
N ASP A 94 24.53 5.83 0.64
CA ASP A 94 24.78 4.58 -0.06
C ASP A 94 24.61 4.77 -1.57
N PRO A 95 25.38 4.03 -2.39
CA PRO A 95 25.23 4.11 -3.84
C PRO A 95 23.86 3.59 -4.27
N THR A 96 23.29 4.18 -5.31
CA THR A 96 22.13 3.62 -6.00
C THR A 96 22.47 2.29 -6.65
N THR A 97 21.48 1.49 -7.04
CA THR A 97 21.69 0.22 -7.74
C THR A 97 22.54 0.39 -9.01
N THR A 98 22.34 1.48 -9.75
CA THR A 98 23.08 1.79 -10.98
C THR A 98 24.49 2.27 -10.71
N GLU A 99 24.73 3.11 -9.71
CA GLU A 99 26.07 3.51 -9.30
C GLU A 99 26.88 2.30 -8.83
N TRP A 100 26.28 1.43 -8.01
CA TRP A 100 26.93 0.21 -7.55
C TRP A 100 27.27 -0.74 -8.74
N LEU A 101 26.35 -0.89 -9.70
CA LEU A 101 26.59 -1.72 -10.89
C LEU A 101 27.73 -1.14 -11.76
N ALA A 102 27.80 0.19 -11.90
CA ALA A 102 28.88 0.83 -12.66
C ALA A 102 30.27 0.59 -12.06
N GLU A 103 30.36 0.40 -10.74
CA GLU A 103 31.61 0.10 -10.04
C GLU A 103 31.96 -1.40 -10.02
N ASN A 104 30.96 -2.30 -10.14
CA ASN A 104 31.12 -3.74 -9.94
C ASN A 104 30.97 -4.58 -11.21
N LEU A 105 30.62 -3.98 -12.35
CA LEU A 105 30.49 -4.66 -13.63
C LEU A 105 31.58 -4.16 -14.61
N GLU A 106 32.25 -5.10 -15.30
CA GLU A 106 33.27 -4.75 -16.27
C GLU A 106 32.66 -4.32 -17.63
N GLU A 107 33.36 -3.51 -18.42
CA GLU A 107 32.94 -3.12 -19.77
C GLU A 107 32.67 -4.36 -20.65
N GLY A 108 31.51 -4.37 -21.32
CA GLY A 108 31.04 -5.52 -22.10
C GLY A 108 30.29 -6.56 -21.26
N GLY A 109 30.23 -6.40 -19.94
CA GLY A 109 29.46 -7.27 -19.04
C GLY A 109 27.96 -7.27 -19.35
N VAL A 110 27.27 -8.35 -18.97
CA VAL A 110 25.84 -8.55 -19.23
C VAL A 110 25.06 -8.31 -17.95
N LEU A 111 24.26 -7.25 -17.95
CA LEU A 111 23.18 -7.06 -16.98
C LEU A 111 21.90 -7.72 -17.50
N ALA A 112 21.30 -8.61 -16.75
CA ALA A 112 20.08 -9.29 -17.12
C ALA A 112 18.95 -9.05 -16.13
N VAL A 113 17.71 -9.11 -16.62
CA VAL A 113 16.48 -9.06 -15.85
C VAL A 113 15.43 -10.00 -16.44
N ASN A 114 14.41 -10.34 -15.66
CA ASN A 114 13.17 -10.89 -16.21
C ASN A 114 12.25 -9.74 -16.60
N GLY A 115 12.10 -9.48 -17.89
CA GLY A 115 11.30 -8.37 -18.42
C GLY A 115 9.81 -8.39 -18.04
N LEU A 116 9.28 -9.53 -17.60
CA LEU A 116 7.94 -9.60 -17.03
C LEU A 116 7.83 -8.87 -15.67
N LEU A 117 8.94 -8.74 -14.93
CA LEU A 117 8.95 -8.13 -13.60
C LEU A 117 9.34 -6.65 -13.62
N PHE A 118 9.71 -6.12 -14.77
CA PHE A 118 10.12 -4.72 -14.96
C PHE A 118 9.12 -3.99 -15.83
N SER A 119 8.67 -2.83 -15.37
CA SER A 119 7.84 -1.95 -16.19
C SER A 119 8.62 -1.41 -17.39
N VAL A 120 7.91 -0.94 -18.41
CA VAL A 120 8.52 -0.28 -19.60
C VAL A 120 9.49 0.82 -19.18
N VAL A 121 9.12 1.65 -18.19
CA VAL A 121 9.99 2.74 -17.71
C VAL A 121 11.24 2.20 -17.03
N GLN A 122 11.12 1.20 -16.19
CA GLN A 122 12.27 0.61 -15.50
C GLN A 122 13.23 -0.07 -16.49
N ALA A 123 12.69 -0.89 -17.40
CA ALA A 123 13.51 -1.56 -18.42
C ALA A 123 14.23 -0.54 -19.34
N SER A 124 13.53 0.51 -19.79
CA SER A 124 14.13 1.56 -20.62
C SER A 124 15.24 2.33 -19.91
N ARG A 125 15.09 2.60 -18.61
CA ARG A 125 16.14 3.25 -17.80
C ARG A 125 17.38 2.35 -17.67
N LEU A 126 17.19 1.06 -17.44
CA LEU A 126 18.29 0.09 -17.36
C LEU A 126 18.98 -0.10 -18.72
N GLU A 127 18.22 -0.13 -19.81
CA GLU A 127 18.77 -0.20 -21.17
C GLU A 127 19.65 1.04 -21.50
N ALA A 128 19.17 2.24 -21.15
CA ALA A 128 19.93 3.48 -21.30
C ALA A 128 21.20 3.47 -20.44
N PHE A 129 21.09 3.10 -19.17
CA PHE A 129 22.23 2.95 -18.25
C PHE A 129 23.28 1.98 -18.81
N CYS A 130 22.88 0.83 -19.32
CA CYS A 130 23.79 -0.15 -19.93
C CYS A 130 24.49 0.43 -21.15
N GLY A 131 23.76 1.14 -22.01
CA GLY A 131 24.31 1.80 -23.19
C GLY A 131 25.36 2.87 -22.85
N GLU A 132 25.12 3.67 -21.81
CA GLU A 132 26.05 4.72 -21.34
C GLU A 132 27.33 4.15 -20.71
N ASN A 133 27.27 2.95 -20.12
CA ASN A 133 28.40 2.31 -19.43
C ASN A 133 29.07 1.19 -20.25
N GLY A 134 28.66 0.98 -21.51
CA GLY A 134 29.24 -0.07 -22.34
C GLY A 134 28.86 -1.50 -21.94
N PHE A 135 27.78 -1.67 -21.18
CA PHE A 135 27.22 -2.97 -20.79
C PHE A 135 26.21 -3.47 -21.82
N ARG A 136 25.96 -4.77 -21.83
CA ARG A 136 24.87 -5.40 -22.57
C ARG A 136 23.67 -5.59 -21.66
N PHE A 137 22.47 -5.32 -22.17
CA PHE A 137 21.22 -5.51 -21.43
C PHE A 137 20.41 -6.67 -22.02
N ALA A 138 19.90 -7.58 -21.15
CA ALA A 138 19.06 -8.71 -21.53
C ALA A 138 17.81 -8.73 -20.66
N THR A 139 16.62 -8.96 -21.27
CA THR A 139 15.32 -8.95 -20.58
C THR A 139 14.64 -10.32 -20.53
N ASP A 140 15.32 -11.37 -20.96
CA ASP A 140 14.79 -12.73 -21.11
C ASP A 140 15.42 -13.73 -20.11
N PHE A 141 15.97 -13.25 -18.99
CA PHE A 141 16.61 -14.11 -18.00
C PHE A 141 15.66 -14.47 -16.86
N ASP A 142 15.10 -15.68 -16.89
CA ASP A 142 14.30 -16.27 -15.80
C ASP A 142 14.84 -17.66 -15.40
N PRO A 143 15.77 -17.75 -14.46
CA PRO A 143 16.33 -19.02 -14.01
C PRO A 143 15.44 -19.74 -12.97
N PHE A 144 14.47 -19.05 -12.35
CA PHE A 144 13.73 -19.53 -11.19
C PHE A 144 12.93 -20.82 -11.43
N PRO A 145 12.34 -21.09 -12.60
CA PRO A 145 11.69 -22.38 -12.86
C PRO A 145 12.65 -23.59 -12.71
N GLU A 146 13.95 -23.40 -12.94
CA GLU A 146 14.95 -24.47 -12.83
C GLU A 146 15.57 -24.56 -11.42
N ILE A 147 15.77 -23.43 -10.74
CA ILE A 147 16.55 -23.36 -9.49
C ILE A 147 15.70 -23.30 -8.22
N TYR A 148 14.44 -22.86 -8.30
CA TYR A 148 13.53 -22.72 -7.16
C TYR A 148 12.53 -23.88 -7.15
N ALA A 149 12.97 -25.07 -6.69
CA ALA A 149 12.18 -26.29 -6.74
C ALA A 149 10.86 -26.22 -5.94
N ASP A 150 10.88 -25.52 -4.80
CA ASP A 150 9.73 -25.38 -3.89
C ASP A 150 8.89 -24.12 -4.17
N ARG A 151 9.09 -23.48 -5.34
CA ARG A 151 8.31 -22.31 -5.75
C ARG A 151 6.82 -22.62 -5.74
N GLN A 152 6.06 -21.85 -4.99
CA GLN A 152 4.62 -22.02 -4.93
C GLN A 152 3.98 -21.79 -6.31
N ALA A 153 2.92 -22.56 -6.62
CA ALA A 153 2.14 -22.32 -7.81
C ALA A 153 1.35 -21.00 -7.71
N LEU A 154 0.91 -20.47 -8.85
CA LEU A 154 -0.04 -19.34 -8.86
C LEU A 154 -1.32 -19.74 -8.12
N PRO A 155 -1.91 -18.83 -7.32
CA PRO A 155 -3.12 -19.11 -6.55
C PRO A 155 -4.33 -19.39 -7.45
N LEU A 156 -5.26 -20.19 -6.94
CA LEU A 156 -6.47 -20.63 -7.64
C LEU A 156 -7.75 -20.26 -6.89
N ASP A 157 -7.71 -19.20 -6.11
CA ASP A 157 -8.88 -18.69 -5.41
C ASP A 157 -9.96 -18.26 -6.39
N LYS A 158 -11.22 -18.39 -5.97
CA LYS A 158 -12.35 -18.11 -6.85
C LYS A 158 -12.58 -16.62 -6.99
N VAL A 159 -12.72 -16.17 -8.22
CA VAL A 159 -13.20 -14.82 -8.52
C VAL A 159 -14.67 -14.72 -8.15
N PHE A 160 -15.07 -13.59 -7.58
CA PHE A 160 -16.47 -13.27 -7.31
C PHE A 160 -16.80 -11.85 -7.75
N VAL A 161 -18.08 -11.58 -7.98
CA VAL A 161 -18.57 -10.27 -8.40
C VAL A 161 -18.68 -9.36 -7.17
N HIS A 162 -18.10 -8.17 -7.27
CA HIS A 162 -18.33 -7.08 -6.34
C HIS A 162 -19.59 -6.34 -6.76
N GLU A 163 -20.68 -6.63 -6.07
CA GLU A 163 -22.03 -6.19 -6.46
C GLU A 163 -22.13 -4.66 -6.56
N GLU A 164 -22.96 -4.18 -7.50
CA GLU A 164 -23.15 -2.74 -7.76
C GLU A 164 -23.68 -1.98 -6.54
N GLN A 165 -24.40 -2.66 -5.63
CA GLN A 165 -24.82 -2.05 -4.36
C GLN A 165 -23.66 -1.56 -3.49
N TYR A 166 -22.44 -2.10 -3.68
CA TYR A 166 -21.21 -1.69 -3.02
C TYR A 166 -20.31 -0.88 -3.95
N ALA A 167 -20.23 -1.27 -5.21
CA ALA A 167 -19.37 -0.61 -6.21
C ALA A 167 -19.93 0.75 -6.66
N GLY A 168 -21.25 0.94 -6.59
CA GLY A 168 -21.95 2.17 -6.95
C GLY A 168 -22.01 2.49 -8.44
N GLU A 169 -21.42 1.60 -9.29
CA GLU A 169 -21.39 1.79 -10.75
C GLU A 169 -21.21 0.45 -11.46
N SER A 170 -21.92 0.27 -12.59
CA SER A 170 -21.84 -0.95 -13.39
C SER A 170 -20.52 -1.08 -14.15
N THR A 171 -20.12 -2.30 -14.46
CA THR A 171 -18.93 -2.60 -15.27
C THR A 171 -19.01 -1.97 -16.67
N GLN A 172 -20.17 -1.99 -17.32
CA GLN A 172 -20.34 -1.37 -18.65
C GLN A 172 -20.10 0.13 -18.61
N SER A 173 -20.61 0.84 -17.57
CA SER A 173 -20.35 2.26 -17.37
C SER A 173 -18.87 2.55 -17.17
N LYS A 174 -18.18 1.75 -16.36
CA LYS A 174 -16.75 1.90 -16.09
C LYS A 174 -15.90 1.67 -17.34
N ILE A 175 -16.16 0.58 -18.09
CA ILE A 175 -15.48 0.30 -19.37
C ILE A 175 -15.63 1.48 -20.32
N LYS A 176 -16.86 1.99 -20.47
CA LYS A 176 -17.09 3.15 -21.33
C LYS A 176 -16.27 4.37 -20.91
N LYS A 177 -16.24 4.72 -19.60
CA LYS A 177 -15.43 5.85 -19.10
C LYS A 177 -13.93 5.64 -19.36
N VAL A 178 -13.45 4.42 -19.19
CA VAL A 178 -12.04 4.07 -19.45
C VAL A 178 -11.71 4.27 -20.92
N LEU A 179 -12.55 3.80 -21.83
CA LEU A 179 -12.35 3.97 -23.27
C LEU A 179 -12.50 5.44 -23.70
N ASP A 180 -13.48 6.18 -23.19
CA ASP A 180 -13.63 7.62 -23.43
C ASP A 180 -12.33 8.37 -23.04
N LYS A 181 -11.71 7.99 -21.91
CA LYS A 181 -10.44 8.58 -21.46
C LYS A 181 -9.23 8.11 -22.28
N ALA A 182 -9.20 6.87 -22.72
CA ALA A 182 -8.16 6.40 -23.64
C ALA A 182 -8.20 7.15 -24.97
N ALA A 183 -9.40 7.43 -25.49
CA ALA A 183 -9.61 8.21 -26.72
C ALA A 183 -9.12 9.66 -26.60
N GLU A 184 -9.17 10.30 -25.41
CA GLU A 184 -8.57 11.63 -25.17
C GLU A 184 -7.05 11.63 -25.43
N HIS A 185 -6.39 10.48 -25.30
CA HIS A 185 -4.98 10.26 -25.62
C HIS A 185 -4.75 9.77 -27.07
N GLY A 186 -5.79 9.68 -27.88
CA GLY A 186 -5.73 9.18 -29.26
C GLY A 186 -5.59 7.66 -29.37
N ALA A 187 -6.02 6.91 -28.35
CA ALA A 187 -5.98 5.46 -28.35
C ALA A 187 -7.36 4.85 -28.65
N ASP A 188 -7.36 3.75 -29.42
CA ASP A 188 -8.58 2.98 -29.76
C ASP A 188 -8.88 1.89 -28.72
N ALA A 189 -7.89 1.56 -27.90
CA ALA A 189 -7.95 0.50 -26.90
C ALA A 189 -7.00 0.80 -25.74
N THR A 190 -7.16 0.06 -24.64
CA THR A 190 -6.20 0.05 -23.53
C THR A 190 -5.96 -1.36 -23.01
N LEU A 191 -4.74 -1.63 -22.56
CA LEU A 191 -4.39 -2.82 -21.79
C LEU A 191 -4.20 -2.41 -20.33
N LEU A 192 -5.03 -2.95 -19.45
CA LEU A 192 -4.87 -2.82 -18.01
C LEU A 192 -3.99 -3.95 -17.50
N SER A 193 -2.93 -3.59 -16.79
CA SER A 193 -1.98 -4.53 -16.17
C SER A 193 -2.05 -4.50 -14.65
N ALA A 194 -2.37 -3.37 -14.02
CA ALA A 194 -2.49 -3.27 -12.57
C ALA A 194 -3.73 -4.02 -12.07
N LEU A 195 -3.54 -4.91 -11.09
CA LEU A 195 -4.58 -5.83 -10.63
C LEU A 195 -5.79 -5.12 -10.00
N ASP A 196 -5.54 -4.06 -9.25
CA ASP A 196 -6.58 -3.23 -8.63
C ASP A 196 -7.41 -2.44 -9.66
N GLU A 197 -6.79 -2.01 -10.75
CA GLU A 197 -7.48 -1.32 -11.86
C GLU A 197 -8.41 -2.27 -12.61
N ILE A 198 -7.96 -3.50 -12.85
CA ILE A 198 -8.76 -4.55 -13.47
C ILE A 198 -9.94 -4.92 -12.56
N ALA A 199 -9.66 -5.15 -11.27
CA ALA A 199 -10.67 -5.51 -10.28
C ALA A 199 -11.73 -4.40 -10.13
N TRP A 200 -11.32 -3.12 -10.16
CA TRP A 200 -12.23 -1.98 -10.14
C TRP A 200 -13.07 -1.89 -11.40
N THR A 201 -12.43 -2.01 -12.57
CA THR A 201 -13.10 -1.83 -13.86
C THR A 201 -14.15 -2.90 -14.13
N LEU A 202 -13.82 -4.16 -13.82
CA LEU A 202 -14.70 -5.31 -14.07
C LEU A 202 -15.62 -5.66 -12.90
N ASN A 203 -15.57 -4.93 -11.79
CA ASN A 203 -16.28 -5.24 -10.55
C ASN A 203 -16.08 -6.69 -10.10
N VAL A 204 -14.86 -7.18 -10.14
CA VAL A 204 -14.49 -8.50 -9.67
C VAL A 204 -13.49 -8.44 -8.52
N ARG A 205 -13.52 -9.42 -7.64
CA ARG A 205 -12.58 -9.55 -6.53
C ARG A 205 -12.13 -11.02 -6.40
N CYS A 206 -10.99 -11.19 -5.75
CA CYS A 206 -10.40 -12.51 -5.47
C CYS A 206 -9.42 -12.38 -4.30
N SER A 207 -8.86 -13.48 -3.83
CA SER A 207 -7.87 -13.52 -2.74
C SER A 207 -6.50 -14.02 -3.21
N ASP A 208 -6.11 -13.72 -4.44
CA ASP A 208 -4.82 -14.19 -5.00
C ASP A 208 -3.60 -13.51 -4.35
N VAL A 209 -3.79 -12.31 -3.86
CA VAL A 209 -2.76 -11.52 -3.19
C VAL A 209 -3.21 -11.27 -1.76
N GLU A 210 -2.35 -11.55 -0.81
CA GLU A 210 -2.63 -11.32 0.59
C GLU A 210 -2.99 -9.85 0.82
N PHE A 211 -4.00 -9.58 1.64
CA PHE A 211 -4.53 -8.24 1.96
C PHE A 211 -5.25 -7.51 0.81
N ASN A 212 -4.93 -7.81 -0.44
CA ASN A 212 -5.50 -7.14 -1.62
C ASN A 212 -6.55 -8.03 -2.28
N PRO A 213 -7.83 -7.61 -2.33
CA PRO A 213 -8.90 -8.43 -2.91
C PRO A 213 -8.89 -8.37 -4.45
N VAL A 214 -7.79 -8.80 -5.06
CA VAL A 214 -7.53 -8.75 -6.50
C VAL A 214 -7.25 -10.14 -7.07
N THR A 215 -7.37 -10.28 -8.38
CA THR A 215 -7.01 -11.51 -9.10
C THR A 215 -5.87 -11.27 -10.07
N ILE A 216 -4.93 -12.21 -10.13
CA ILE A 216 -3.84 -12.21 -11.11
C ILE A 216 -4.44 -12.32 -12.52
N SER A 217 -4.36 -11.26 -13.31
CA SER A 217 -5.07 -11.12 -14.57
C SER A 217 -4.56 -9.94 -15.40
N TYR A 218 -4.96 -9.91 -16.69
CA TYR A 218 -4.88 -8.72 -17.55
C TYR A 218 -6.28 -8.42 -18.11
N ALA A 219 -6.50 -7.17 -18.54
CA ALA A 219 -7.72 -6.82 -19.26
C ALA A 219 -7.39 -5.96 -20.49
N TYR A 220 -7.82 -6.40 -21.66
CA TYR A 220 -7.80 -5.61 -22.88
C TYR A 220 -9.19 -5.07 -23.15
N LEU A 221 -9.31 -3.77 -23.34
CA LEU A 221 -10.57 -3.06 -23.54
C LEU A 221 -10.53 -2.27 -24.85
N SER A 222 -11.58 -2.44 -25.68
CA SER A 222 -11.82 -1.66 -26.89
C SER A 222 -13.31 -1.58 -27.22
N ASP A 223 -13.69 -0.75 -28.15
CA ASP A 223 -15.09 -0.67 -28.64
C ASP A 223 -15.59 -1.96 -29.28
N THR A 224 -14.68 -2.84 -29.75
CA THR A 224 -15.05 -4.04 -30.49
C THR A 224 -14.96 -5.33 -29.68
N VAL A 225 -14.03 -5.41 -28.71
CA VAL A 225 -13.81 -6.57 -27.88
C VAL A 225 -13.22 -6.19 -26.53
N ASN A 226 -13.77 -6.76 -25.46
CA ASN A 226 -13.19 -6.67 -24.13
C ASN A 226 -12.82 -8.09 -23.69
N VAL A 227 -11.58 -8.26 -23.24
CA VAL A 227 -11.07 -9.59 -22.86
C VAL A 227 -10.47 -9.54 -21.47
N PHE A 228 -10.89 -10.44 -20.61
CA PHE A 228 -10.35 -10.67 -19.29
C PHE A 228 -9.48 -11.93 -19.31
N PHE A 229 -8.16 -11.74 -19.19
CA PHE A 229 -7.17 -12.83 -19.17
C PHE A 229 -6.94 -13.28 -17.74
N VAL A 230 -7.41 -14.46 -17.42
CA VAL A 230 -7.36 -15.03 -16.06
C VAL A 230 -7.27 -16.56 -16.15
N ASP A 231 -6.76 -17.21 -15.10
CA ASP A 231 -6.87 -18.68 -15.05
C ASP A 231 -8.35 -19.09 -15.00
N GLU A 232 -8.82 -19.75 -16.04
CA GLU A 232 -10.24 -20.10 -16.21
C GLU A 232 -10.79 -21.00 -15.10
N ARG A 233 -9.91 -21.72 -14.39
CA ARG A 233 -10.30 -22.56 -13.24
C ARG A 233 -10.85 -21.73 -12.08
N LYS A 234 -10.57 -20.44 -12.04
CA LYS A 234 -11.03 -19.48 -11.02
C LYS A 234 -12.43 -18.93 -11.30
N ILE A 235 -12.91 -19.07 -12.54
CA ILE A 235 -14.17 -18.50 -13.03
C ILE A 235 -15.26 -19.56 -12.98
N ASP A 236 -16.24 -19.39 -12.10
CA ASP A 236 -17.43 -20.21 -12.05
C ASP A 236 -18.50 -19.79 -13.10
N ALA A 237 -19.63 -20.49 -13.11
CA ALA A 237 -20.70 -20.23 -14.08
C ALA A 237 -21.36 -18.86 -13.89
N ASP A 238 -21.49 -18.40 -12.66
CA ASP A 238 -22.17 -17.13 -12.33
C ASP A 238 -21.29 -15.94 -12.72
N VAL A 239 -20.00 -15.97 -12.38
CA VAL A 239 -19.02 -14.94 -12.80
C VAL A 239 -18.89 -14.91 -14.33
N ARG A 240 -18.86 -16.06 -14.99
CA ARG A 240 -18.81 -16.14 -16.47
C ARG A 240 -20.06 -15.54 -17.10
N ALA A 241 -21.24 -15.81 -16.55
CA ALA A 241 -22.49 -15.23 -17.03
C ALA A 241 -22.50 -13.70 -16.85
N TYR A 242 -22.08 -13.22 -15.69
CA TYR A 242 -21.94 -11.79 -15.39
C TYR A 242 -21.00 -11.08 -16.38
N LEU A 243 -19.78 -11.59 -16.56
CA LEU A 243 -18.80 -10.99 -17.50
C LEU A 243 -19.34 -10.95 -18.93
N LYS A 244 -20.00 -12.04 -19.37
CA LYS A 244 -20.63 -12.11 -20.69
C LYS A 244 -21.74 -11.07 -20.85
N GLU A 245 -22.58 -10.86 -19.83
CA GLU A 245 -23.61 -9.82 -19.82
C GLU A 245 -22.99 -8.41 -19.89
N CYS A 246 -21.81 -8.23 -19.28
CA CYS A 246 -21.03 -7.00 -19.37
C CYS A 246 -20.29 -6.82 -20.70
N GLY A 247 -20.37 -7.77 -21.63
CA GLY A 247 -19.66 -7.73 -22.90
C GLY A 247 -18.16 -8.04 -22.78
N VAL A 248 -17.76 -8.83 -21.78
CA VAL A 248 -16.37 -9.21 -21.51
C VAL A 248 -16.19 -10.71 -21.76
N GLU A 249 -15.25 -11.05 -22.63
CA GLU A 249 -14.83 -12.42 -22.88
C GLU A 249 -13.77 -12.87 -21.88
N VAL A 250 -13.77 -14.15 -21.49
CA VAL A 250 -12.74 -14.73 -20.63
C VAL A 250 -11.76 -15.53 -21.48
N ALA A 251 -10.47 -15.30 -21.27
CA ALA A 251 -9.39 -16.00 -21.94
C ALA A 251 -8.32 -16.47 -20.94
N PRO A 252 -7.51 -17.49 -21.28
CA PRO A 252 -6.42 -17.94 -20.40
C PRO A 252 -5.41 -16.82 -20.09
N TYR A 253 -4.93 -16.77 -18.85
CA TYR A 253 -3.97 -15.77 -18.39
C TYR A 253 -2.71 -15.70 -19.26
N ASP A 254 -2.13 -16.84 -19.58
CA ASP A 254 -0.94 -17.00 -20.44
C ASP A 254 -1.21 -16.75 -21.94
N GLY A 255 -2.46 -16.48 -22.29
CA GLY A 255 -2.86 -16.15 -23.66
C GLY A 255 -2.66 -14.67 -24.05
N VAL A 256 -2.36 -13.80 -23.09
CA VAL A 256 -2.32 -12.34 -23.32
C VAL A 256 -1.31 -11.93 -24.40
N GLU A 257 -0.07 -12.42 -24.36
CA GLU A 257 0.97 -12.11 -25.35
C GLU A 257 0.53 -12.48 -26.77
N LYS A 258 0.07 -13.73 -26.95
CA LYS A 258 -0.43 -14.24 -28.23
C LYS A 258 -1.65 -13.49 -28.76
N PHE A 259 -2.45 -12.91 -27.87
CA PHE A 259 -3.57 -12.06 -28.25
C PHE A 259 -3.06 -10.71 -28.75
N LEU A 260 -2.15 -10.08 -28.01
CA LEU A 260 -1.58 -8.78 -28.34
C LEU A 260 -0.81 -8.80 -29.67
N GLU A 261 -0.07 -9.87 -29.99
CA GLU A 261 0.62 -10.06 -31.28
C GLU A 261 -0.32 -10.01 -32.49
N LYS A 262 -1.62 -10.32 -32.29
CA LYS A 262 -2.63 -10.35 -33.34
C LYS A 262 -3.35 -9.01 -33.53
N ILE A 263 -3.19 -8.07 -32.59
CA ILE A 263 -3.81 -6.75 -32.71
C ILE A 263 -3.16 -5.99 -33.86
N LYS A 264 -4.02 -5.44 -34.75
CA LYS A 264 -3.59 -4.68 -35.94
C LYS A 264 -4.46 -3.45 -36.10
N ASP A 265 -3.91 -2.45 -36.76
CA ASP A 265 -4.62 -1.24 -37.17
C ASP A 265 -5.32 -0.51 -36.01
N ALA A 266 -4.76 -0.60 -34.79
CA ALA A 266 -5.24 0.04 -33.58
C ALA A 266 -4.11 0.76 -32.86
N THR A 267 -4.44 1.76 -32.06
CA THR A 267 -3.54 2.40 -31.10
C THR A 267 -3.94 1.97 -29.69
N VAL A 268 -3.02 1.35 -28.95
CA VAL A 268 -3.25 0.83 -27.59
C VAL A 268 -2.60 1.74 -26.56
N LEU A 269 -3.36 2.20 -25.59
CA LEU A 269 -2.84 2.92 -24.43
C LEU A 269 -2.27 1.93 -23.43
N LEU A 270 -1.04 2.16 -22.99
CA LEU A 270 -0.36 1.45 -21.91
C LEU A 270 0.09 2.43 -20.83
N ASP A 271 -0.08 2.07 -19.57
CA ASP A 271 0.65 2.75 -18.48
C ASP A 271 2.08 2.18 -18.43
N PRO A 272 3.11 2.98 -18.78
CA PRO A 272 4.47 2.48 -18.86
C PRO A 272 5.10 2.19 -17.48
N ASN A 273 4.47 2.61 -16.38
CA ASN A 273 4.88 2.28 -15.02
C ASN A 273 4.23 1.00 -14.50
N LYS A 274 3.12 0.54 -15.13
CA LYS A 274 2.33 -0.61 -14.70
C LYS A 274 2.40 -1.80 -15.66
N THR A 275 2.64 -1.54 -16.94
CA THR A 275 2.79 -2.60 -17.95
C THR A 275 4.24 -3.06 -18.00
N SER A 276 4.45 -4.38 -17.91
CA SER A 276 5.79 -4.96 -18.02
C SER A 276 6.36 -4.84 -19.45
N ASP A 277 7.70 -4.77 -19.54
CA ASP A 277 8.41 -4.63 -20.80
C ASP A 277 8.09 -5.77 -21.76
N THR A 278 8.06 -7.02 -21.29
CA THR A 278 7.72 -8.20 -22.11
C THR A 278 6.32 -8.08 -22.71
N ILE A 279 5.32 -7.71 -21.90
CA ILE A 279 3.93 -7.55 -22.37
C ILE A 279 3.82 -6.39 -23.37
N ALA A 280 4.47 -5.26 -23.09
CA ALA A 280 4.45 -4.13 -24.02
C ALA A 280 5.08 -4.46 -25.37
N ARG A 281 6.18 -5.23 -25.38
CA ARG A 281 6.86 -5.68 -26.61
C ARG A 281 6.04 -6.66 -27.45
N SER A 282 4.98 -7.27 -26.89
CA SER A 282 4.08 -8.16 -27.64
C SER A 282 3.14 -7.41 -28.60
N LEU A 283 3.03 -6.07 -28.49
CA LEU A 283 2.28 -5.22 -29.41
C LEU A 283 3.08 -4.93 -30.68
N LEU A 284 3.26 -5.94 -31.53
CA LEU A 284 4.15 -5.89 -32.68
C LEU A 284 3.59 -5.14 -33.90
N ASN A 285 2.25 -5.09 -34.04
CA ASN A 285 1.57 -4.73 -35.28
C ASN A 285 0.61 -3.55 -35.12
N CYS A 286 0.69 -2.80 -34.02
CA CYS A 286 -0.21 -1.68 -33.71
C CYS A 286 0.58 -0.49 -33.15
N GLY A 287 -0.08 0.68 -33.09
CA GLY A 287 0.47 1.86 -32.41
C GLY A 287 0.39 1.70 -30.89
N THR A 288 1.30 2.33 -30.17
CA THR A 288 1.29 2.37 -28.71
C THR A 288 1.36 3.81 -28.24
N VAL A 289 0.49 4.18 -27.30
CA VAL A 289 0.53 5.44 -26.57
C VAL A 289 0.85 5.16 -25.11
N TYR A 290 1.89 5.80 -24.59
CA TYR A 290 2.29 5.70 -23.20
C TYR A 290 1.71 6.88 -22.40
N ALA A 291 0.80 6.58 -21.48
CA ALA A 291 0.22 7.55 -20.56
C ALA A 291 -0.17 6.84 -19.24
N GLN A 292 -0.34 7.61 -18.18
CA GLN A 292 -0.90 7.08 -16.95
C GLN A 292 -2.27 6.44 -17.23
N SER A 293 -2.52 5.29 -16.62
CA SER A 293 -3.81 4.61 -16.77
C SER A 293 -4.98 5.53 -16.39
N PRO A 294 -6.01 5.65 -17.24
CA PRO A 294 -7.20 6.43 -16.90
C PRO A 294 -7.94 5.88 -15.69
N VAL A 295 -7.78 4.60 -15.38
CA VAL A 295 -8.44 3.95 -14.24
C VAL A 295 -7.90 4.49 -12.92
N ALA A 296 -6.62 4.80 -12.82
CA ALA A 296 -6.01 5.29 -11.59
C ALA A 296 -6.77 6.48 -10.99
N LEU A 297 -7.10 7.48 -11.79
CA LEU A 297 -7.85 8.65 -11.33
C LEU A 297 -9.34 8.35 -11.15
N LEU A 298 -9.94 7.55 -12.06
CA LEU A 298 -11.36 7.20 -12.00
C LEU A 298 -11.71 6.45 -10.70
N LYS A 299 -10.85 5.52 -10.25
CA LYS A 299 -11.10 4.79 -9.00
C LYS A 299 -10.72 5.57 -7.74
N ALA A 300 -9.77 6.51 -7.84
CA ALA A 300 -9.38 7.36 -6.71
C ALA A 300 -10.52 8.28 -6.26
N VAL A 301 -11.35 8.74 -7.21
CA VAL A 301 -12.53 9.58 -6.94
C VAL A 301 -13.73 8.68 -6.62
N LYS A 302 -13.99 8.48 -5.33
CA LYS A 302 -15.07 7.62 -4.84
C LYS A 302 -16.43 8.24 -5.15
N ASN A 303 -17.37 7.41 -5.64
CA ASN A 303 -18.77 7.81 -5.80
C ASN A 303 -19.50 7.84 -4.44
N ASP A 304 -20.74 8.36 -4.43
CA ASP A 304 -21.53 8.52 -3.19
C ASP A 304 -21.79 7.19 -2.47
N VAL A 305 -21.98 6.09 -3.20
CA VAL A 305 -22.19 4.75 -2.63
C VAL A 305 -20.93 4.28 -1.92
N GLN A 306 -19.77 4.46 -2.55
CA GLN A 306 -18.48 4.10 -1.99
C GLN A 306 -18.12 4.95 -0.77
N ILE A 307 -18.39 6.25 -0.81
CA ILE A 307 -18.16 7.15 0.34
C ILE A 307 -19.02 6.72 1.53
N GLU A 308 -20.32 6.48 1.30
CA GLU A 308 -21.22 6.05 2.36
C GLU A 308 -20.88 4.64 2.89
N GLY A 309 -20.46 3.73 2.00
CA GLY A 309 -19.95 2.41 2.37
C GLY A 309 -18.73 2.53 3.29
N THR A 310 -17.75 3.38 2.92
CA THR A 310 -16.54 3.61 3.73
C THR A 310 -16.89 4.19 5.10
N ARG A 311 -17.84 5.14 5.20
CA ARG A 311 -18.31 5.65 6.50
C ARG A 311 -18.85 4.54 7.40
N LYS A 312 -19.64 3.62 6.84
CA LYS A 312 -20.17 2.45 7.57
C LYS A 312 -19.08 1.43 7.92
N ALA A 313 -18.08 1.25 7.05
CA ALA A 313 -16.92 0.43 7.37
C ALA A 313 -16.15 0.99 8.56
N MET A 314 -15.94 2.31 8.62
CA MET A 314 -15.29 2.99 9.76
C MET A 314 -16.06 2.84 11.08
N GLU A 315 -17.40 2.85 11.05
CA GLU A 315 -18.21 2.58 12.26
C GLU A 315 -18.02 1.14 12.77
N ARG A 316 -18.05 0.17 11.86
CA ARG A 316 -17.83 -1.25 12.22
C ARG A 316 -16.42 -1.50 12.74
N ASP A 317 -15.44 -0.91 12.07
CA ASP A 317 -14.04 -1.02 12.46
C ASP A 317 -13.78 -0.34 13.82
N GLY A 318 -14.33 0.86 14.02
CA GLY A 318 -14.29 1.56 15.30
C GLY A 318 -14.86 0.74 16.47
N VAL A 319 -15.94 -0.01 16.23
CA VAL A 319 -16.50 -0.95 17.23
C VAL A 319 -15.53 -2.11 17.53
N ALA A 320 -14.86 -2.66 16.51
CA ALA A 320 -13.86 -3.71 16.71
C ALA A 320 -12.66 -3.19 17.50
N LEU A 321 -12.22 -1.96 17.22
CA LEU A 321 -11.14 -1.31 17.95
C LEU A 321 -11.51 -0.98 19.41
N VAL A 322 -12.73 -0.55 19.69
CA VAL A 322 -13.21 -0.38 21.08
C VAL A 322 -13.07 -1.69 21.84
N LYS A 323 -13.49 -2.81 21.26
CA LYS A 323 -13.34 -4.14 21.89
C LYS A 323 -11.88 -4.53 22.08
N LEU A 324 -11.03 -4.25 21.08
CA LEU A 324 -9.60 -4.55 21.16
C LEU A 324 -8.93 -3.80 22.31
N PHE A 325 -9.09 -2.48 22.37
CA PHE A 325 -8.40 -1.68 23.38
C PHE A 325 -8.96 -1.91 24.79
N MET A 326 -10.26 -2.20 24.93
CA MET A 326 -10.82 -2.69 26.19
C MET A 326 -10.16 -4.01 26.60
N TRP A 327 -10.03 -4.96 25.68
CA TRP A 327 -9.40 -6.25 25.95
C TRP A 327 -7.93 -6.09 26.36
N ILE A 328 -7.17 -5.20 25.69
CA ILE A 328 -5.77 -4.90 26.08
C ILE A 328 -5.73 -4.36 27.50
N GLU A 329 -6.53 -3.36 27.86
CA GLU A 329 -6.56 -2.76 29.21
C GLU A 329 -6.94 -3.77 30.29
N GLN A 330 -7.85 -4.69 30.00
CA GLN A 330 -8.27 -5.73 30.95
C GLN A 330 -7.20 -6.80 31.17
N ASN A 331 -6.30 -7.03 30.21
CA ASN A 331 -5.38 -8.16 30.24
C ASN A 331 -3.91 -7.78 30.41
N VAL A 332 -3.51 -6.54 30.09
CA VAL A 332 -2.10 -6.13 30.13
C VAL A 332 -1.45 -6.31 31.52
N ALA A 333 -2.20 -6.12 32.61
CA ALA A 333 -1.70 -6.30 33.97
C ALA A 333 -1.37 -7.76 34.31
N SER A 334 -1.88 -8.73 33.54
CA SER A 334 -1.57 -10.15 33.74
C SER A 334 -0.16 -10.53 33.30
N GLY A 335 0.48 -9.73 32.42
CA GLY A 335 1.75 -10.05 31.80
C GLY A 335 1.71 -11.32 30.93
N SER A 336 0.56 -11.66 30.35
CA SER A 336 0.35 -12.89 29.57
C SER A 336 -0.03 -12.63 28.11
N ILE A 337 -0.26 -11.38 27.71
CA ILE A 337 -0.57 -11.04 26.33
C ILE A 337 0.65 -10.46 25.61
N THR A 338 0.78 -10.79 24.34
CA THR A 338 1.88 -10.38 23.46
C THR A 338 1.38 -9.46 22.34
N GLU A 339 2.31 -8.85 21.62
CA GLU A 339 2.03 -8.10 20.38
C GLU A 339 1.28 -8.99 19.36
N TYR A 340 1.68 -10.26 19.23
CA TYR A 340 1.01 -11.22 18.36
C TYR A 340 -0.45 -11.48 18.78
N ASP A 341 -0.73 -11.55 20.08
CA ASP A 341 -2.11 -11.72 20.58
C ASP A 341 -2.99 -10.51 20.24
N VAL A 342 -2.42 -9.29 20.20
CA VAL A 342 -3.14 -8.08 19.76
C VAL A 342 -3.57 -8.23 18.31
N ALA A 343 -2.66 -8.70 17.42
CA ALA A 343 -2.96 -8.96 16.02
C ALA A 343 -4.10 -9.97 15.84
N GLN A 344 -4.00 -11.10 16.54
CA GLN A 344 -5.04 -12.14 16.45
C GLN A 344 -6.40 -11.62 16.98
N LYS A 345 -6.38 -10.78 18.00
CA LYS A 345 -7.60 -10.34 18.66
C LYS A 345 -8.38 -9.31 17.85
N VAL A 346 -7.73 -8.39 17.15
CA VAL A 346 -8.44 -7.45 16.28
C VAL A 346 -9.13 -8.17 15.12
N GLN A 347 -8.45 -9.14 14.53
CA GLN A 347 -9.01 -9.98 13.47
C GLN A 347 -10.27 -10.73 13.94
N GLU A 348 -10.23 -11.31 15.14
CA GLU A 348 -11.40 -11.96 15.77
C GLU A 348 -12.58 -10.98 15.91
N PHE A 349 -12.33 -9.75 16.37
CA PHE A 349 -13.39 -8.77 16.55
C PHE A 349 -13.95 -8.24 15.23
N ARG A 350 -13.14 -8.07 14.19
CA ARG A 350 -13.56 -7.71 12.83
C ARG A 350 -14.38 -8.81 12.17
N ALA A 351 -13.99 -10.07 12.39
CA ALA A 351 -14.65 -11.23 11.80
C ALA A 351 -16.12 -11.42 12.28
N ALA A 352 -16.52 -10.72 13.35
CA ALA A 352 -17.93 -10.68 13.78
C ALA A 352 -18.84 -9.95 12.77
N SER A 353 -18.29 -9.12 11.87
CA SER A 353 -19.04 -8.46 10.81
C SER A 353 -19.24 -9.37 9.59
N PRO A 354 -20.47 -9.53 9.06
CA PRO A 354 -20.72 -10.34 7.87
C PRO A 354 -20.12 -9.73 6.59
N LEU A 355 -19.74 -8.46 6.60
CA LEU A 355 -19.12 -7.77 5.47
C LEU A 355 -17.59 -7.84 5.48
N TYR A 356 -16.97 -8.28 6.58
CA TYR A 356 -15.53 -8.43 6.69
C TYR A 356 -15.00 -9.54 5.76
N ARG A 357 -13.84 -9.28 5.12
CA ARG A 357 -13.21 -10.18 4.16
C ARG A 357 -11.73 -10.46 4.42
N GLY A 358 -11.17 -9.91 5.47
CA GLY A 358 -9.76 -10.04 5.85
C GLY A 358 -9.15 -8.71 6.26
N GLU A 359 -7.89 -8.72 6.67
CA GLU A 359 -7.14 -7.51 6.96
C GLU A 359 -6.77 -6.78 5.66
N SER A 360 -6.56 -5.46 5.73
CA SER A 360 -6.15 -4.65 4.57
C SER A 360 -4.64 -4.59 4.38
N PHE A 361 -3.87 -4.97 5.40
CA PHE A 361 -2.41 -5.14 5.42
C PHE A 361 -1.99 -5.96 6.64
N GLY A 362 -0.71 -6.36 6.72
CA GLY A 362 -0.13 -7.02 7.90
C GLY A 362 -0.22 -6.10 9.12
N LEU A 363 -0.89 -6.57 10.17
CA LEU A 363 -1.10 -5.75 11.36
C LEU A 363 0.24 -5.42 12.03
N ILE A 364 0.43 -4.16 12.39
CA ILE A 364 1.57 -3.67 13.14
C ILE A 364 1.14 -3.47 14.60
N ALA A 365 1.79 -4.16 15.52
CA ALA A 365 1.60 -3.96 16.96
C ALA A 365 2.96 -3.90 17.63
N GLY A 366 3.55 -2.71 17.72
CA GLY A 366 4.89 -2.50 18.26
C GLY A 366 4.87 -1.96 19.69
N TYR A 367 5.33 -2.76 20.64
CA TYR A 367 5.47 -2.37 22.04
C TYR A 367 6.86 -1.77 22.29
N ASN A 368 6.93 -0.58 22.87
CA ASN A 368 8.16 0.17 23.14
C ASN A 368 9.08 0.23 21.90
N GLU A 369 10.29 -0.35 21.97
CA GLU A 369 11.30 -0.32 20.90
C GLU A 369 10.82 -0.93 19.58
N HIS A 370 9.93 -1.90 19.59
CA HIS A 370 9.33 -2.46 18.38
C HIS A 370 8.46 -1.43 17.64
N GLY A 371 7.85 -0.49 18.36
CA GLY A 371 7.13 0.62 17.75
C GLY A 371 8.00 1.56 16.91
N ALA A 372 9.34 1.53 17.10
CA ALA A 372 10.26 2.29 16.28
C ALA A 372 10.61 1.61 14.94
N ILE A 373 10.21 0.36 14.76
CA ILE A 373 10.27 -0.36 13.48
C ILE A 373 8.97 -0.07 12.73
N VAL A 374 9.02 0.78 11.72
CA VAL A 374 7.84 1.42 11.10
C VAL A 374 6.80 0.41 10.61
N HIS A 375 7.24 -0.73 10.06
CA HIS A 375 6.42 -1.83 9.55
C HIS A 375 6.68 -3.12 10.34
N TYR A 376 6.68 -3.02 11.68
CA TYR A 376 6.86 -4.19 12.55
C TYR A 376 5.61 -5.08 12.53
N GLU A 377 5.73 -6.24 11.92
CA GLU A 377 4.71 -7.29 11.98
C GLU A 377 5.05 -8.27 13.12
N PRO A 378 4.16 -8.42 14.12
CA PRO A 378 4.44 -9.29 15.26
C PRO A 378 4.33 -10.77 14.87
N GLU A 379 5.42 -11.51 15.05
CA GLU A 379 5.46 -12.96 14.91
C GLU A 379 5.34 -13.63 16.29
N LYS A 380 4.78 -14.83 16.32
CA LYS A 380 4.52 -15.54 17.59
C LYS A 380 5.79 -15.78 18.41
N GLU A 381 6.90 -16.07 17.73
CA GLU A 381 8.17 -16.45 18.33
C GLU A 381 9.00 -15.25 18.81
N THR A 382 8.79 -14.08 18.23
CA THR A 382 9.61 -12.87 18.47
C THR A 382 8.88 -11.76 19.19
N SER A 383 7.54 -11.85 19.30
CA SER A 383 6.70 -10.84 19.93
C SER A 383 7.01 -10.61 21.40
N SER A 384 7.08 -9.34 21.80
CA SER A 384 7.23 -8.92 23.18
C SER A 384 5.94 -9.14 23.97
N THR A 385 6.12 -9.52 25.25
CA THR A 385 5.01 -9.52 26.22
C THR A 385 4.69 -8.10 26.63
N LEU A 386 3.40 -7.74 26.61
CA LEU A 386 2.93 -6.42 27.04
C LEU A 386 2.89 -6.33 28.57
N HIS A 387 3.34 -5.20 29.09
CA HIS A 387 3.31 -4.87 30.52
C HIS A 387 2.55 -3.55 30.74
N PRO A 388 2.02 -3.27 31.97
CA PRO A 388 1.31 -2.03 32.27
C PRO A 388 2.26 -0.83 32.41
N GLU A 389 3.15 -0.66 31.44
CA GLU A 389 4.13 0.41 31.31
C GLU A 389 4.48 0.64 29.82
N GLY A 390 5.07 1.76 29.49
CA GLY A 390 5.50 2.07 28.12
C GLY A 390 4.35 2.41 27.18
N MET A 391 4.61 2.25 25.89
CA MET A 391 3.67 2.59 24.81
C MET A 391 3.49 1.41 23.86
N LEU A 392 2.29 1.32 23.28
CA LEU A 392 1.95 0.38 22.22
C LEU A 392 1.45 1.18 21.00
N LEU A 393 2.13 1.01 19.88
CA LEU A 393 1.68 1.47 18.57
C LEU A 393 0.91 0.33 17.92
N VAL A 394 -0.34 0.57 17.53
CA VAL A 394 -1.17 -0.36 16.76
C VAL A 394 -1.59 0.30 15.48
N ASP A 395 -1.16 -0.29 14.35
CA ASP A 395 -1.53 0.11 13.01
C ASP A 395 -2.23 -1.06 12.32
N THR A 396 -3.47 -0.83 11.87
CA THR A 396 -4.35 -1.92 11.46
C THR A 396 -5.51 -1.44 10.60
N GLY A 397 -5.92 -2.30 9.67
CA GLY A 397 -7.06 -2.03 8.82
C GLY A 397 -7.76 -3.30 8.35
N GLY A 398 -8.99 -3.18 7.91
CA GLY A 398 -9.81 -4.31 7.44
C GLY A 398 -10.40 -4.08 6.06
N GLN A 399 -10.51 -5.16 5.30
CA GLN A 399 -11.24 -5.23 4.04
C GLN A 399 -12.71 -5.58 4.33
N TYR A 400 -13.60 -4.70 3.94
CA TYR A 400 -15.05 -4.90 3.98
C TYR A 400 -15.63 -4.79 2.57
N LEU A 401 -16.73 -5.49 2.26
CA LEU A 401 -17.36 -5.40 0.93
C LEU A 401 -17.71 -3.96 0.52
N ASP A 402 -17.92 -3.08 1.49
CA ASP A 402 -18.30 -1.68 1.31
C ASP A 402 -17.22 -0.67 1.73
N GLY A 403 -15.96 -1.09 1.85
CA GLY A 403 -14.83 -0.19 2.11
C GLY A 403 -13.58 -0.88 2.60
N THR A 404 -12.48 -0.15 2.59
CA THR A 404 -11.19 -0.52 3.18
C THR A 404 -10.91 0.44 4.32
N THR A 405 -10.48 -0.07 5.48
CA THR A 405 -10.10 0.76 6.63
C THR A 405 -8.59 0.72 6.85
N ASP A 406 -8.11 1.80 7.46
CA ASP A 406 -6.73 2.01 7.85
C ASP A 406 -6.68 2.98 9.02
N ILE A 407 -5.95 2.62 10.08
CA ILE A 407 -5.83 3.43 11.29
C ILE A 407 -4.59 3.08 12.10
N THR A 408 -3.84 4.10 12.51
CA THR A 408 -2.85 3.94 13.56
C THR A 408 -3.26 4.67 14.82
N ARG A 409 -3.08 4.01 15.97
CA ARG A 409 -3.11 4.62 17.30
C ARG A 409 -1.91 4.20 18.13
N THR A 410 -1.28 5.17 18.76
CA THR A 410 -0.29 4.94 19.82
C THR A 410 -0.94 5.21 21.16
N VAL A 411 -0.86 4.25 22.10
CA VAL A 411 -1.46 4.34 23.41
C VAL A 411 -0.43 4.05 24.52
N ALA A 412 -0.61 4.69 25.67
CA ALA A 412 0.17 4.37 26.87
C ALA A 412 -0.42 3.15 27.59
N LEU A 413 0.39 2.15 27.87
CA LEU A 413 -0.03 1.00 28.69
C LEU A 413 0.10 1.27 30.21
N GLY A 414 0.86 2.30 30.58
CA GLY A 414 1.02 2.76 31.96
C GLY A 414 0.98 4.28 32.06
N THR A 415 1.73 4.85 32.98
CA THR A 415 1.90 6.30 33.10
C THR A 415 2.97 6.76 32.12
N PRO A 416 2.64 7.60 31.11
CA PRO A 416 3.62 8.06 30.15
C PRO A 416 4.61 9.06 30.79
N THR A 417 5.84 9.07 30.28
CA THR A 417 6.85 10.06 30.64
C THR A 417 6.54 11.43 30.02
N GLU A 418 7.17 12.48 30.53
CA GLU A 418 7.07 13.81 29.92
C GLU A 418 7.57 13.84 28.48
N ALA A 419 8.66 13.12 28.16
CA ALA A 419 9.18 12.99 26.80
C ALA A 419 8.18 12.31 25.85
N GLN A 420 7.56 11.22 26.28
CA GLN A 420 6.53 10.52 25.49
C GLN A 420 5.32 11.42 25.21
N ARG A 421 4.86 12.17 26.19
CA ARG A 421 3.74 13.12 26.05
C ARG A 421 4.11 14.28 25.11
N HIS A 422 5.31 14.81 25.24
CA HIS A 422 5.83 15.86 24.38
C HIS A 422 5.87 15.38 22.92
N ASP A 423 6.53 14.28 22.66
CA ASP A 423 6.70 13.71 21.32
C ASP A 423 5.36 13.35 20.67
N TYR A 424 4.47 12.67 21.42
CA TYR A 424 3.13 12.37 20.95
C TYR A 424 2.35 13.62 20.55
N THR A 425 2.46 14.67 21.35
CA THR A 425 1.76 15.94 21.09
C THR A 425 2.31 16.64 19.86
N LEU A 426 3.62 16.56 19.58
CA LEU A 426 4.18 17.10 18.32
C LEU A 426 3.60 16.39 17.09
N VAL A 427 3.52 15.05 17.12
CA VAL A 427 2.91 14.27 16.04
C VAL A 427 1.42 14.61 15.90
N LEU A 428 0.68 14.66 17.01
CA LEU A 428 -0.74 15.02 17.01
C LEU A 428 -0.99 16.42 16.43
N LYS A 429 -0.13 17.41 16.73
CA LYS A 429 -0.24 18.76 16.15
C LYS A 429 -0.06 18.76 14.64
N GLY A 430 0.87 17.95 14.12
CA GLY A 430 1.06 17.75 12.69
C GLY A 430 -0.17 17.14 12.03
N HIS A 431 -0.70 16.08 12.61
CA HIS A 431 -1.92 15.41 12.19
C HIS A 431 -3.13 16.38 12.18
N ILE A 432 -3.33 17.17 13.23
CA ILE A 432 -4.40 18.18 13.27
C ILE A 432 -4.20 19.25 12.20
N ALA A 433 -2.97 19.72 12.00
CA ALA A 433 -2.70 20.79 11.05
C ALA A 433 -3.00 20.38 9.60
N LEU A 434 -2.74 19.13 9.25
CA LEU A 434 -3.11 18.58 7.94
C LEU A 434 -4.61 18.30 7.86
N GLY A 435 -5.15 17.52 8.79
CA GLY A 435 -6.56 17.08 8.76
C GLY A 435 -7.59 18.20 8.91
N SER A 436 -7.21 19.37 9.47
CA SER A 436 -8.08 20.56 9.60
C SER A 436 -7.93 21.58 8.48
N MET A 437 -7.07 21.33 7.47
CA MET A 437 -6.72 22.33 6.47
C MET A 437 -7.86 22.65 5.53
N ILE A 438 -8.06 23.95 5.25
CA ILE A 438 -8.88 24.46 4.16
C ILE A 438 -7.93 24.95 3.06
N TYR A 439 -8.09 24.45 1.84
CA TYR A 439 -7.16 24.69 0.74
C TYR A 439 -7.87 25.01 -0.57
N PRO A 440 -7.28 25.82 -1.48
CA PRO A 440 -7.89 26.13 -2.77
C PRO A 440 -7.91 24.91 -3.69
N THR A 441 -8.89 24.83 -4.57
CA THR A 441 -8.91 23.84 -5.66
C THR A 441 -7.64 23.95 -6.51
N GLY A 442 -7.10 22.81 -6.94
CA GLY A 442 -5.82 22.74 -7.65
C GLY A 442 -4.63 22.45 -6.75
N THR A 443 -4.84 22.32 -5.44
CA THR A 443 -3.79 21.95 -4.48
C THR A 443 -3.40 20.47 -4.64
N ARG A 444 -2.10 20.19 -4.53
CA ARG A 444 -1.51 18.85 -4.56
C ARG A 444 -1.11 18.42 -3.15
N GLY A 445 -1.06 17.11 -2.92
CA GLY A 445 -0.69 16.59 -1.61
C GLY A 445 0.72 16.97 -1.15
N SER A 446 1.69 17.08 -2.07
CA SER A 446 3.05 17.55 -1.76
C SER A 446 3.10 18.97 -1.18
N GLN A 447 2.11 19.82 -1.48
CA GLN A 447 2.02 21.19 -0.92
C GLN A 447 1.46 21.19 0.52
N LEU A 448 0.77 20.14 0.93
CA LEU A 448 0.15 20.01 2.26
C LEU A 448 1.00 19.16 3.23
N ASP A 449 1.86 18.28 2.75
CA ASP A 449 2.68 17.36 3.56
C ASP A 449 3.49 18.09 4.65
N VAL A 450 4.03 19.27 4.35
CA VAL A 450 4.81 20.07 5.31
C VAL A 450 4.01 20.47 6.57
N LEU A 451 2.68 20.53 6.47
CA LEU A 451 1.82 20.87 7.62
C LEU A 451 1.93 19.79 8.70
N ALA A 452 2.02 18.54 8.31
CA ALA A 452 2.20 17.42 9.25
C ALA A 452 3.61 17.38 9.86
N ARG A 453 4.65 17.82 9.11
CA ARG A 453 6.06 17.76 9.56
C ARG A 453 6.53 18.96 10.37
N GLN A 454 5.91 20.12 10.20
CA GLN A 454 6.44 21.40 10.69
C GLN A 454 6.76 21.45 12.19
N PHE A 455 6.01 20.71 13.03
CA PHE A 455 6.22 20.72 14.47
C PHE A 455 7.43 19.88 14.86
N LEU A 456 7.65 18.76 14.21
CA LEU A 456 8.85 17.93 14.38
C LEU A 456 10.10 18.64 13.84
N TRP A 457 10.01 19.29 12.68
CA TRP A 457 11.15 20.02 12.09
C TRP A 457 11.64 21.19 12.94
N LYS A 458 10.73 21.85 13.68
CA LYS A 458 11.13 22.92 14.63
C LYS A 458 12.04 22.40 15.76
N GLU A 459 11.99 21.10 16.03
CA GLU A 459 12.83 20.43 17.02
C GLU A 459 13.90 19.53 16.37
N CYS A 460 14.19 19.74 15.08
CA CYS A 460 15.17 18.97 14.30
C CYS A 460 14.90 17.47 14.27
N MET A 461 13.63 17.08 14.35
CA MET A 461 13.14 15.71 14.19
C MET A 461 12.37 15.53 12.88
N THR A 462 12.33 14.32 12.34
CA THR A 462 11.58 14.01 11.12
C THR A 462 11.24 12.52 11.06
N TYR A 463 10.30 12.16 10.18
CA TYR A 463 10.07 10.80 9.69
C TYR A 463 10.29 10.76 8.17
N TRP A 464 10.69 9.60 7.65
CA TRP A 464 11.13 9.47 6.26
C TRP A 464 10.06 8.89 5.34
N HIS A 465 9.05 8.20 5.86
CA HIS A 465 7.92 7.72 5.06
C HIS A 465 6.99 8.86 4.59
N GLY A 466 6.10 8.59 3.65
CA GLY A 466 5.05 9.53 3.25
C GLY A 466 4.11 9.84 4.40
N THR A 467 3.54 11.04 4.44
CA THR A 467 2.52 11.41 5.43
C THR A 467 1.17 10.78 5.13
N GLY A 468 0.97 10.27 3.91
CA GLY A 468 -0.27 9.59 3.56
C GLY A 468 -0.31 9.15 2.10
N HIS A 469 -1.21 8.23 1.84
CA HIS A 469 -1.48 7.60 0.54
C HIS A 469 -2.98 7.56 0.27
N GLY A 470 -3.37 7.40 -1.00
CA GLY A 470 -4.76 7.08 -1.33
C GLY A 470 -5.16 5.70 -0.81
N VAL A 471 -6.45 5.50 -0.60
CA VAL A 471 -7.02 4.24 -0.11
C VAL A 471 -8.09 3.73 -1.06
N GLY A 472 -8.04 2.44 -1.39
CA GLY A 472 -9.01 1.77 -2.24
C GLY A 472 -10.38 1.59 -1.60
N HIS A 473 -11.33 1.11 -2.38
CA HIS A 473 -12.66 0.73 -1.88
C HIS A 473 -12.87 -0.77 -2.07
N PHE A 474 -12.65 -1.53 -1.01
CA PHE A 474 -12.49 -2.98 -1.06
C PHE A 474 -11.46 -3.36 -2.16
N LEU A 475 -10.31 -2.69 -2.07
CA LEU A 475 -9.13 -2.83 -2.92
C LEU A 475 -7.88 -2.56 -2.09
N ASN A 476 -6.76 -2.27 -2.76
CA ASN A 476 -5.48 -2.03 -2.10
C ASN A 476 -5.59 -0.89 -1.07
N VAL A 477 -5.06 -1.11 0.13
CA VAL A 477 -4.96 -0.08 1.16
C VAL A 477 -4.07 1.07 0.65
N HIS A 478 -2.95 0.75 0.02
CA HIS A 478 -2.11 1.72 -0.67
C HIS A 478 -2.58 1.90 -2.12
N GLU A 479 -3.28 2.98 -2.39
CA GLU A 479 -3.82 3.32 -3.71
C GLU A 479 -3.29 4.68 -4.18
N GLY A 480 -2.84 4.75 -5.43
CA GLY A 480 -2.59 6.03 -6.09
C GLY A 480 -3.84 6.59 -6.78
N PRO A 481 -3.71 7.76 -7.47
CA PRO A 481 -2.47 8.48 -7.73
C PRO A 481 -2.09 9.56 -6.71
N GLN A 482 -3.02 10.00 -5.85
CA GLN A 482 -2.76 11.04 -4.84
C GLN A 482 -2.03 10.49 -3.62
N ASN A 483 -1.25 11.37 -2.97
CA ASN A 483 -0.60 11.09 -1.69
C ASN A 483 -0.26 12.39 -0.95
N PHE A 484 0.12 12.28 0.32
CA PHE A 484 0.82 13.33 1.06
C PHE A 484 2.27 12.89 1.27
N ARG A 485 3.22 13.53 0.59
CA ARG A 485 4.66 13.25 0.72
C ARG A 485 5.50 14.42 0.21
N LEU A 486 6.77 14.48 0.64
CA LEU A 486 7.68 15.55 0.24
C LEU A 486 7.97 15.56 -1.27
N ASN A 487 8.04 14.38 -1.87
CA ASN A 487 8.33 14.26 -3.29
C ASN A 487 7.19 14.85 -4.12
N GLU A 488 7.54 15.56 -5.19
CA GLU A 488 6.54 16.12 -6.10
C GLU A 488 5.64 15.04 -6.70
N ASN A 489 4.34 15.29 -6.59
CA ASN A 489 3.30 14.51 -7.23
C ASN A 489 2.35 15.46 -7.97
N PRO A 490 2.23 15.35 -9.30
CA PRO A 490 1.39 16.27 -10.09
C PRO A 490 -0.11 16.12 -9.84
N THR A 491 -0.52 15.06 -9.15
CA THR A 491 -1.94 14.77 -8.91
C THR A 491 -2.57 15.81 -8.01
N VAL A 492 -3.58 16.49 -8.53
CA VAL A 492 -4.40 17.45 -7.80
C VAL A 492 -5.41 16.70 -6.93
N LEU A 493 -5.57 17.15 -5.69
CA LEU A 493 -6.63 16.64 -4.81
C LEU A 493 -7.98 17.13 -5.30
N VAL A 494 -8.93 16.20 -5.45
CA VAL A 494 -10.29 16.52 -5.88
C VAL A 494 -11.32 15.91 -4.92
N PRO A 495 -12.57 16.42 -4.90
CA PRO A 495 -13.63 15.87 -4.06
C PRO A 495 -13.86 14.39 -4.35
N GLY A 496 -14.04 13.57 -3.32
CA GLY A 496 -14.21 12.12 -3.42
C GLY A 496 -12.93 11.31 -3.23
N MET A 497 -11.75 11.93 -3.20
CA MET A 497 -10.50 11.25 -2.87
C MET A 497 -10.40 10.99 -1.36
N ILE A 498 -10.07 9.75 -1.00
CA ILE A 498 -9.76 9.32 0.37
C ILE A 498 -8.26 9.12 0.48
N THR A 499 -7.64 9.75 1.50
CA THR A 499 -6.19 9.73 1.69
C THR A 499 -5.89 9.54 3.16
N SER A 500 -4.84 8.78 3.53
CA SER A 500 -4.38 8.69 4.93
C SER A 500 -3.68 9.99 5.36
N ASP A 501 -3.72 10.28 6.66
CA ASP A 501 -2.99 11.35 7.34
C ASP A 501 -2.32 10.71 8.56
N GLU A 502 -1.05 10.28 8.39
CA GLU A 502 -0.33 9.36 9.27
C GLU A 502 1.09 9.84 9.66
N PRO A 503 1.27 11.06 10.15
CA PRO A 503 2.58 11.49 10.64
C PRO A 503 3.07 10.59 11.78
N GLY A 504 4.39 10.45 11.89
CA GLY A 504 5.01 9.62 12.92
C GLY A 504 6.31 10.19 13.48
N LEU A 505 6.82 9.55 14.52
CA LEU A 505 8.15 9.77 15.09
C LEU A 505 8.68 8.45 15.64
N TYR A 506 9.90 8.06 15.26
CA TYR A 506 10.49 6.77 15.59
C TYR A 506 11.86 6.96 16.23
N LYS A 507 11.98 6.56 17.50
CA LYS A 507 13.24 6.62 18.29
C LYS A 507 13.77 5.21 18.47
N THR A 508 14.73 4.83 17.66
CA THR A 508 15.33 3.48 17.67
C THR A 508 15.78 3.06 19.07
N GLY A 509 15.33 1.90 19.52
CA GLY A 509 15.63 1.35 20.85
C GLY A 509 14.82 1.98 21.99
N GLU A 510 13.85 2.88 21.70
CA GLU A 510 12.99 3.51 22.69
C GLU A 510 11.51 3.25 22.39
N TYR A 511 10.93 3.95 21.40
CA TYR A 511 9.51 3.83 21.02
C TYR A 511 9.22 4.45 19.65
N GLY A 512 8.10 4.06 19.07
CA GLY A 512 7.48 4.73 17.92
C GLY A 512 6.14 5.36 18.24
N ILE A 513 5.83 6.43 17.52
CA ILE A 513 4.54 7.12 17.57
C ILE A 513 4.07 7.30 16.12
N ARG A 514 2.87 6.83 15.81
CA ARG A 514 2.12 7.16 14.60
C ARG A 514 0.69 7.45 15.00
N ILE A 515 0.10 8.47 14.41
CA ILE A 515 -1.30 8.85 14.59
C ILE A 515 -1.89 8.97 13.19
N GLU A 516 -2.92 8.21 12.93
CA GLU A 516 -3.49 8.13 11.60
C GLU A 516 -5.01 8.18 11.58
N ASN A 517 -5.52 8.92 10.61
CA ASN A 517 -6.92 8.87 10.16
C ASN A 517 -6.99 8.88 8.64
N LEU A 518 -8.02 8.28 8.07
CA LEU A 518 -8.40 8.52 6.70
C LEU A 518 -9.21 9.81 6.59
N VAL A 519 -8.87 10.62 5.59
CA VAL A 519 -9.54 11.90 5.30
C VAL A 519 -10.13 11.90 3.90
N LEU A 520 -11.37 12.36 3.78
CA LEU A 520 -12.08 12.54 2.52
C LEU A 520 -11.99 13.99 2.06
N SER A 521 -11.43 14.23 0.88
CA SER A 521 -11.44 15.54 0.23
C SER A 521 -12.85 15.94 -0.18
N ARG A 522 -13.29 17.16 0.19
CA ARG A 522 -14.63 17.67 -0.06
C ARG A 522 -14.63 19.11 -0.51
N ASN A 523 -15.65 19.50 -1.30
CA ASN A 523 -15.95 20.92 -1.53
C ASN A 523 -16.31 21.59 -0.21
N TYR A 524 -15.69 22.73 0.07
CA TYR A 524 -15.96 23.50 1.28
C TYR A 524 -16.79 24.75 0.99
N ARG A 525 -16.25 25.69 0.21
CA ARG A 525 -16.91 26.97 -0.05
C ARG A 525 -16.39 27.63 -1.32
N HIS A 526 -17.28 28.26 -2.06
CA HIS A 526 -16.96 29.21 -3.13
C HIS A 526 -16.83 30.64 -2.57
N THR A 527 -15.90 31.41 -3.12
CA THR A 527 -15.76 32.85 -2.86
C THR A 527 -15.61 33.60 -4.19
N ASP A 528 -16.31 34.72 -4.35
CA ASP A 528 -16.31 35.47 -5.62
C ASP A 528 -14.91 35.97 -6.00
N ASP A 529 -14.09 36.35 -5.02
CA ASP A 529 -12.76 36.91 -5.25
C ASP A 529 -11.64 35.86 -5.41
N PHE A 530 -11.78 34.68 -4.78
CA PHE A 530 -10.70 33.69 -4.67
C PHE A 530 -11.06 32.30 -5.20
N GLY A 531 -12.29 32.09 -5.72
CA GLY A 531 -12.74 30.81 -6.28
C GLY A 531 -13.11 29.76 -5.23
N ASP A 532 -12.91 28.48 -5.60
CA ASP A 532 -13.37 27.33 -4.84
C ASP A 532 -12.31 26.83 -3.84
N PHE A 533 -12.78 26.52 -2.64
CA PHE A 533 -12.00 25.93 -1.57
C PHE A 533 -12.51 24.55 -1.19
N MET A 534 -11.60 23.72 -0.75
CA MET A 534 -11.81 22.36 -0.27
C MET A 534 -11.41 22.24 1.20
N ASN A 535 -11.89 21.19 1.86
CA ASN A 535 -11.46 20.76 3.18
C ASN A 535 -11.49 19.23 3.27
N PHE A 536 -11.13 18.71 4.43
CA PHE A 536 -11.19 17.29 4.74
C PHE A 536 -12.36 16.97 5.69
N GLU A 537 -13.01 15.81 5.45
CA GLU A 537 -13.83 15.11 6.44
C GLU A 537 -12.99 13.96 7.00
N VAL A 538 -12.83 13.90 8.31
CA VAL A 538 -12.19 12.76 8.96
C VAL A 538 -13.17 11.59 8.99
N LEU A 539 -12.79 10.47 8.39
CA LEU A 539 -13.62 9.26 8.28
C LEU A 539 -13.36 8.27 9.42
N THR A 540 -12.11 8.14 9.86
CA THR A 540 -11.70 7.20 10.91
C THR A 540 -12.33 7.56 12.26
N LEU A 541 -12.82 6.55 12.99
CA LEU A 541 -13.61 6.72 14.21
C LEU A 541 -12.99 5.94 15.37
N PHE A 542 -11.96 6.50 16.03
CA PHE A 542 -11.40 5.98 17.26
C PHE A 542 -10.69 7.09 18.07
N PRO A 543 -10.83 7.18 19.40
CA PRO A 543 -10.26 8.29 20.17
C PRO A 543 -8.72 8.28 20.20
N TYR A 544 -8.14 9.46 20.43
CA TYR A 544 -6.73 9.61 20.79
C TYR A 544 -6.55 9.31 22.28
N ASP A 545 -5.37 8.80 22.68
CA ASP A 545 -5.07 8.59 24.11
C ASP A 545 -4.78 9.93 24.80
N SER A 546 -5.76 10.43 25.54
CA SER A 546 -5.66 11.71 26.25
C SER A 546 -4.53 11.77 27.29
N ARG A 547 -4.04 10.63 27.78
CA ARG A 547 -2.92 10.54 28.72
C ARG A 547 -1.60 10.95 28.09
N LEU A 548 -1.46 10.76 26.77
CA LEU A 548 -0.28 11.12 25.97
C LEU A 548 -0.31 12.58 25.49
N ILE A 549 -1.43 13.29 25.65
CA ILE A 549 -1.54 14.68 25.19
C ILE A 549 -1.03 15.64 26.28
N ASP A 550 -0.03 16.45 25.95
CA ASP A 550 0.33 17.62 26.74
C ASP A 550 -0.55 18.80 26.33
N LEU A 551 -1.58 19.07 27.12
CA LEU A 551 -2.55 20.13 26.84
C LEU A 551 -1.90 21.52 26.79
N SER A 552 -0.78 21.74 27.46
CA SER A 552 -0.07 23.03 27.45
C SER A 552 0.49 23.39 26.08
N MET A 553 0.81 22.37 25.26
CA MET A 553 1.35 22.53 23.91
C MET A 553 0.28 22.82 22.85
N LEU A 554 -0.99 22.48 23.11
CA LEU A 554 -2.08 22.69 22.15
C LEU A 554 -2.52 24.18 22.16
N SER A 555 -2.85 24.73 21.00
CA SER A 555 -3.62 25.97 20.90
C SER A 555 -5.08 25.74 21.33
N ALA A 556 -5.86 26.83 21.45
CA ALA A 556 -7.29 26.71 21.72
C ALA A 556 -8.04 26.01 20.59
N ASP A 557 -7.66 26.29 19.34
CA ASP A 557 -8.27 25.69 18.14
C ASP A 557 -7.93 24.20 18.01
N GLU A 558 -6.67 23.81 18.28
CA GLU A 558 -6.25 22.40 18.29
C GLU A 558 -6.97 21.61 19.39
N LEU A 559 -7.11 22.17 20.57
CA LEU A 559 -7.88 21.54 21.66
C LEU A 559 -9.37 21.39 21.31
N ALA A 560 -9.96 22.43 20.71
CA ALA A 560 -11.34 22.39 20.24
C ALA A 560 -11.52 21.33 19.15
N TRP A 561 -10.55 21.20 18.23
CA TRP A 561 -10.56 20.18 17.17
C TRP A 561 -10.56 18.76 17.76
N VAL A 562 -9.67 18.46 18.72
CA VAL A 562 -9.63 17.15 19.39
C VAL A 562 -10.94 16.85 20.11
N ASN A 563 -11.50 17.82 20.85
CA ASN A 563 -12.76 17.66 21.56
C ASN A 563 -13.94 17.41 20.60
N ASN A 564 -14.00 18.12 19.48
CA ASN A 564 -15.02 17.92 18.45
C ASN A 564 -14.89 16.53 17.81
N TYR A 565 -13.66 16.10 17.49
CA TYR A 565 -13.40 14.77 16.96
C TYR A 565 -13.85 13.67 17.95
N HIS A 566 -13.48 13.78 19.24
CA HIS A 566 -13.92 12.84 20.27
C HIS A 566 -15.46 12.82 20.43
N ALA A 567 -16.12 13.97 20.30
CA ALA A 567 -17.59 14.03 20.31
C ALA A 567 -18.20 13.29 19.12
N THR A 568 -17.64 13.47 17.92
CA THR A 568 -18.06 12.77 16.70
C THR A 568 -17.86 11.25 16.83
N VAL A 569 -16.69 10.80 17.30
CA VAL A 569 -16.40 9.39 17.56
C VAL A 569 -17.44 8.78 18.51
N ARG A 570 -17.71 9.47 19.61
CA ARG A 570 -18.74 9.03 20.59
C ARG A 570 -20.12 8.95 19.95
N GLU A 571 -20.57 9.99 19.26
CA GLU A 571 -21.87 10.04 18.62
C GLU A 571 -22.08 8.89 17.63
N ARG A 572 -21.08 8.63 16.79
CA ARG A 572 -21.16 7.64 15.72
C ARG A 572 -21.05 6.20 16.22
N LEU A 573 -20.22 5.91 17.23
CA LEU A 573 -19.99 4.56 17.72
C LEU A 573 -21.00 4.11 18.79
N MET A 574 -21.50 5.02 19.65
CA MET A 574 -22.43 4.71 20.74
C MET A 574 -23.63 3.83 20.36
N PRO A 575 -24.30 4.04 19.20
CA PRO A 575 -25.45 3.21 18.81
C PRO A 575 -25.12 1.72 18.65
N HIS A 576 -23.85 1.38 18.39
CA HIS A 576 -23.38 0.04 18.05
C HIS A 576 -22.72 -0.71 19.23
N LEU A 577 -22.63 -0.07 20.40
CA LEU A 577 -21.91 -0.58 21.58
C LEU A 577 -22.88 -1.08 22.66
N ASP A 578 -22.42 -2.05 23.45
CA ASP A 578 -23.11 -2.47 24.69
C ASP A 578 -22.86 -1.47 25.85
N ALA A 579 -23.40 -1.75 27.02
CA ALA A 579 -23.36 -0.82 28.16
C ALA A 579 -21.92 -0.61 28.71
N GLU A 580 -21.10 -1.66 28.73
CA GLU A 580 -19.71 -1.60 29.22
C GLU A 580 -18.82 -0.83 28.21
N GLN A 581 -18.95 -1.15 26.94
CA GLN A 581 -18.26 -0.47 25.84
C GLN A 581 -18.63 1.02 25.76
N LYS A 582 -19.91 1.36 25.97
CA LYS A 582 -20.37 2.76 26.04
C LYS A 582 -19.69 3.52 27.18
N ALA A 583 -19.67 2.94 28.36
CA ALA A 583 -19.03 3.57 29.52
C ALA A 583 -17.53 3.78 29.29
N TRP A 584 -16.84 2.80 28.68
CA TRP A 584 -15.44 2.91 28.29
C TRP A 584 -15.22 4.04 27.27
N LEU A 585 -16.03 4.08 26.20
CA LEU A 585 -15.90 5.10 25.16
C LEU A 585 -16.19 6.51 25.71
N GLU A 586 -17.19 6.66 26.60
CA GLU A 586 -17.47 7.93 27.28
C GLU A 586 -16.26 8.41 28.08
N GLU A 587 -15.58 7.51 28.80
CA GLU A 587 -14.37 7.84 29.54
C GLU A 587 -13.23 8.29 28.62
N LYS A 588 -12.99 7.55 27.51
CA LYS A 588 -11.92 7.85 26.55
C LYS A 588 -12.16 9.11 25.71
N THR A 589 -13.41 9.54 25.61
CA THR A 589 -13.81 10.71 24.80
C THR A 589 -14.27 11.89 25.68
N LYS A 590 -13.93 11.91 26.96
CA LYS A 590 -14.21 13.06 27.83
C LYS A 590 -13.61 14.34 27.28
N GLU A 591 -14.33 15.44 27.46
CA GLU A 591 -13.85 16.77 27.09
C GLU A 591 -12.54 17.09 27.83
N LEU A 592 -11.50 17.38 27.04
CA LEU A 592 -10.19 17.83 27.55
C LEU A 592 -10.27 19.31 27.91
N LYS A 593 -9.72 19.68 29.06
CA LYS A 593 -9.69 21.06 29.57
C LYS A 593 -8.28 21.40 30.06
N LYS A 594 -7.80 22.60 29.69
CA LYS A 594 -6.55 23.17 30.22
C LYS A 594 -6.67 23.53 31.70
#